data_f3fc4016dde730d6cfd8746c0f647c78
#
_entry.id   f3fc4016dde730d6cfd8746c0f647c78
#
_cell.length_a   1.000
_cell.length_b   1.000
_cell.length_c   1.000
_cell.angle_alpha   90.00
_cell.angle_beta   90.00
_cell.angle_gamma   90.00
#
_symmetry.space_group_name_H-M   'P 1'
#
loop_
_entity.id
_entity.type
_entity.pdbx_description
1 polymer ?
#
loop_
_entity_poly.entity_id
_entity_poly.type
_entity_poly.pdbx_seq_one_letter_code
_entity_poly.pdbx_strand_id
1 'polypeptide(L)'
;MITLRESISASAVDARAVALLQSGLVDAMADSGVVPTIDNVLLDVASRQVQLAGSASESVADERALVKGYGEVLMAAVGAMKYRSDRLVKIAVDCASGQIATIAQLRLVLERRRSAMLFVPLVLLVIALLAILAFFS
;
A
#
# COMPACT_ATOMS: atom_id res chain seq x y z
N MET A 1 -13.84 -14.88 -3.77
CA MET A 1 -12.62 -14.40 -3.08
C MET A 1 -11.58 -15.50 -3.03
N ILE A 2 -10.35 -15.15 -3.32
CA ILE A 2 -9.22 -16.08 -3.25
C ILE A 2 -8.16 -15.51 -2.29
N THR A 3 -7.37 -16.39 -1.69
CA THR A 3 -6.26 -15.95 -0.85
C THR A 3 -5.14 -15.35 -1.70
N LEU A 4 -4.33 -14.48 -1.09
CA LEU A 4 -3.17 -13.93 -1.77
C LEU A 4 -2.19 -15.03 -2.19
N ARG A 5 -2.04 -16.08 -1.36
CA ARG A 5 -1.22 -17.25 -1.71
C ARG A 5 -1.69 -17.91 -3.01
N GLU A 6 -2.99 -18.10 -3.17
CA GLU A 6 -3.58 -18.65 -4.40
C GLU A 6 -3.32 -17.75 -5.61
N SER A 7 -3.46 -16.43 -5.45
CA SER A 7 -3.16 -15.46 -6.49
C SER A 7 -1.68 -15.51 -6.92
N ILE A 8 -0.77 -15.61 -5.98
CA ILE A 8 0.67 -15.75 -6.25
C ILE A 8 0.96 -17.04 -6.99
N SER A 9 0.40 -18.16 -6.54
CA SER A 9 0.59 -19.48 -7.16
C SER A 9 0.03 -19.53 -8.58
N ALA A 10 -1.07 -18.82 -8.85
CA ALA A 10 -1.69 -18.74 -10.17
C ALA A 10 -1.05 -17.68 -11.06
N SER A 11 -0.01 -16.99 -10.62
CA SER A 11 0.61 -15.85 -11.32
C SER A 11 -0.40 -14.75 -11.69
N ALA A 12 -1.40 -14.56 -10.83
CA ALA A 12 -2.52 -13.63 -11.04
C ALA A 12 -2.38 -12.31 -10.27
N VAL A 13 -1.18 -12.00 -9.77
CA VAL A 13 -0.93 -10.73 -9.09
C VAL A 13 -0.61 -9.67 -10.13
N ASP A 14 -1.56 -8.77 -10.34
CA ASP A 14 -1.45 -7.65 -11.27
C ASP A 14 -1.46 -6.31 -10.53
N ALA A 15 -1.43 -5.21 -11.29
CA ALA A 15 -1.46 -3.86 -10.72
C ALA A 15 -2.73 -3.59 -9.91
N ARG A 16 -3.86 -4.21 -10.27
CA ARG A 16 -5.14 -4.05 -9.54
C ARG A 16 -5.08 -4.70 -8.17
N ALA A 17 -4.52 -5.92 -8.10
CA ALA A 17 -4.34 -6.61 -6.83
C ALA A 17 -3.41 -5.83 -5.91
N VAL A 18 -2.30 -5.32 -6.42
CA VAL A 18 -1.36 -4.51 -5.63
C VAL A 18 -1.98 -3.19 -5.19
N ALA A 19 -2.81 -2.55 -6.01
CA ALA A 19 -3.54 -1.34 -5.62
C ALA A 19 -4.49 -1.61 -4.44
N LEU A 20 -5.17 -2.77 -4.42
CA LEU A 20 -5.99 -3.18 -3.28
C LEU A 20 -5.16 -3.39 -2.01
N LEU A 21 -3.96 -3.94 -2.13
CA LEU A 21 -3.05 -4.12 -0.99
C LEU A 21 -2.59 -2.77 -0.43
N GLN A 22 -2.45 -1.74 -1.25
CA GLN A 22 -2.01 -0.42 -0.80
C GLN A 22 -3.08 0.35 -0.03
N SER A 23 -4.35 0.13 -0.32
CA SER A 23 -5.46 0.85 0.33
C SER A 23 -6.33 -0.05 1.18
N GLY A 24 -6.96 -1.05 0.57
CA GLY A 24 -7.93 -1.91 1.24
C GLY A 24 -7.33 -2.76 2.36
N LEU A 25 -6.13 -3.29 2.17
CA LEU A 25 -5.46 -4.10 3.19
C LEU A 25 -5.07 -3.25 4.41
N VAL A 26 -4.59 -2.03 4.19
CA VAL A 26 -4.25 -1.12 5.29
C VAL A 26 -5.48 -0.81 6.14
N ASP A 27 -6.61 -0.52 5.50
CA ASP A 27 -7.87 -0.28 6.19
C ASP A 27 -8.35 -1.53 6.94
N ALA A 28 -8.29 -2.70 6.31
CA ALA A 28 -8.71 -3.96 6.92
C ALA A 28 -7.90 -4.31 8.17
N MET A 29 -6.57 -4.14 8.14
CA MET A 29 -5.73 -4.42 9.31
C MET A 29 -5.89 -3.37 10.42
N ALA A 30 -6.14 -2.10 10.07
CA ALA A 30 -6.42 -1.05 11.02
C ALA A 30 -7.73 -1.31 11.77
N ASP A 31 -8.76 -1.77 11.06
CA ASP A 31 -10.08 -2.02 11.64
C ASP A 31 -10.13 -3.32 12.45
N SER A 32 -9.46 -4.38 11.98
CA SER A 32 -9.55 -5.71 12.59
C SER A 32 -8.47 -5.99 13.64
N GLY A 33 -7.31 -5.33 13.56
CA GLY A 33 -6.17 -5.64 14.40
C GLY A 33 -5.51 -7.00 14.10
N VAL A 34 -5.83 -7.63 12.98
CA VAL A 34 -5.27 -8.91 12.56
C VAL A 34 -4.00 -8.67 11.76
N VAL A 35 -2.92 -9.39 12.10
CA VAL A 35 -1.66 -9.33 11.35
C VAL A 35 -1.85 -9.98 9.98
N PRO A 36 -1.62 -9.25 8.86
CA PRO A 36 -1.80 -9.82 7.53
C PRO A 36 -0.71 -10.83 7.21
N THR A 37 -1.12 -11.92 6.54
CA THR A 37 -0.23 -12.93 5.97
C THR A 37 -0.75 -13.30 4.59
N ILE A 38 0.07 -13.96 3.77
CA ILE A 38 -0.38 -14.39 2.43
C ILE A 38 -1.51 -15.43 2.49
N ASP A 39 -1.69 -16.08 3.64
CA ASP A 39 -2.73 -17.10 3.84
C ASP A 39 -4.06 -16.51 4.32
N ASN A 40 -4.06 -15.37 4.99
CA ASN A 40 -5.27 -14.78 5.54
C ASN A 40 -5.79 -13.54 4.80
N VAL A 41 -5.03 -13.02 3.82
CA VAL A 41 -5.48 -11.94 2.95
C VAL A 41 -6.32 -12.51 1.83
N LEU A 42 -7.59 -12.11 1.79
CA LEU A 42 -8.55 -12.50 0.76
C LEU A 42 -8.78 -11.32 -0.18
N LEU A 43 -8.62 -11.56 -1.48
CA LEU A 43 -8.77 -10.55 -2.51
C LEU A 43 -9.95 -10.88 -3.42
N ASP A 44 -10.77 -9.87 -3.70
CA ASP A 44 -11.76 -9.89 -4.79
C ASP A 44 -11.50 -8.68 -5.68
N VAL A 45 -10.74 -8.89 -6.75
CA VAL A 45 -10.34 -7.84 -7.69
C VAL A 45 -11.54 -7.27 -8.44
N ALA A 46 -12.52 -8.11 -8.76
CA ALA A 46 -13.71 -7.68 -9.50
C ALA A 46 -14.57 -6.69 -8.70
N SER A 47 -14.80 -6.96 -7.41
CA SER A 47 -15.55 -6.09 -6.51
C SER A 47 -14.68 -5.08 -5.76
N ARG A 48 -13.37 -5.12 -5.93
CA ARG A 48 -12.38 -4.26 -5.25
C ARG A 48 -12.45 -4.38 -3.73
N GLN A 49 -12.58 -5.60 -3.23
CA GLN A 49 -12.66 -5.87 -1.80
C GLN A 49 -11.45 -6.63 -1.30
N VAL A 50 -11.02 -6.31 -0.09
CA VAL A 50 -9.98 -7.01 0.65
C VAL A 50 -10.53 -7.38 2.00
N GLN A 51 -10.34 -8.61 2.43
CA GLN A 51 -10.73 -9.09 3.75
C GLN A 51 -9.53 -9.79 4.41
N LEU A 52 -9.43 -9.65 5.72
CA LEU A 52 -8.52 -10.41 6.54
C LEU A 52 -9.29 -11.53 7.24
N ALA A 53 -8.93 -12.78 6.94
CA ALA A 53 -9.51 -13.93 7.61
C ALA A 53 -8.89 -14.08 9.00
N GLY A 54 -9.69 -14.54 9.95
CA GLY A 54 -9.26 -14.76 11.32
C GLY A 54 -9.89 -13.78 12.30
N SER A 55 -9.92 -14.19 13.56
CA SER A 55 -10.31 -13.32 14.66
C SER A 55 -9.09 -12.53 15.14
N ALA A 56 -9.30 -11.29 15.57
CA ALA A 56 -8.32 -10.60 16.37
C ALA A 56 -7.90 -11.54 17.51
N SER A 57 -6.64 -11.94 17.54
CA SER A 57 -6.16 -12.78 18.63
C SER A 57 -6.35 -12.01 19.93
N GLU A 58 -6.58 -12.72 21.02
CA GLU A 58 -6.79 -12.17 22.36
C GLU A 58 -5.67 -11.24 22.84
N SER A 59 -4.49 -11.32 22.23
CA SER A 59 -3.45 -10.32 22.38
C SER A 59 -3.63 -9.26 21.31
N VAL A 60 -3.92 -8.04 21.70
CA VAL A 60 -3.89 -6.87 20.82
C VAL A 60 -2.53 -6.89 20.11
N ALA A 61 -2.53 -7.20 18.82
CA ALA A 61 -1.30 -7.17 18.03
C ALA A 61 -0.75 -5.73 18.07
N ASP A 62 0.51 -5.59 18.49
CA ASP A 62 1.20 -4.32 18.45
C ASP A 62 1.14 -3.77 17.01
N GLU A 63 0.93 -2.46 16.88
CA GLU A 63 0.87 -1.78 15.59
C GLU A 63 2.11 -2.07 14.74
N ARG A 64 3.28 -2.15 15.38
CA ARG A 64 4.53 -2.54 14.72
C ARG A 64 4.45 -3.94 14.10
N ALA A 65 3.82 -4.89 14.77
CA ALA A 65 3.61 -6.24 14.24
C ALA A 65 2.67 -6.24 13.03
N LEU A 66 1.63 -5.41 13.04
CA LEU A 66 0.73 -5.23 11.89
C LEU A 66 1.47 -4.70 10.67
N VAL A 67 2.26 -3.65 10.86
CA VAL A 67 3.04 -3.04 9.76
C VAL A 67 4.11 -4.00 9.23
N LYS A 68 4.77 -4.75 10.10
CA LYS A 68 5.75 -5.77 9.71
C LYS A 68 5.09 -6.86 8.85
N GLY A 69 3.92 -7.37 9.28
CA GLY A 69 3.15 -8.34 8.52
C GLY A 69 2.72 -7.80 7.15
N TYR A 70 2.28 -6.55 7.11
CA TYR A 70 1.97 -5.85 5.85
C TYR A 70 3.19 -5.81 4.91
N GLY A 71 4.37 -5.48 5.43
CA GLY A 71 5.60 -5.44 4.63
C GLY A 71 5.94 -6.80 4.03
N GLU A 72 5.80 -7.87 4.78
CA GLU A 72 6.03 -9.24 4.31
C GLU A 72 5.03 -9.63 3.21
N VAL A 73 3.75 -9.29 3.38
CA VAL A 73 2.70 -9.53 2.38
C VAL A 73 2.97 -8.74 1.10
N LEU A 74 3.31 -7.47 1.22
CA LEU A 74 3.61 -6.61 0.08
C LEU A 74 4.84 -7.10 -0.68
N MET A 75 5.88 -7.55 0.04
CA MET A 75 7.08 -8.12 -0.58
C MET A 75 6.75 -9.36 -1.39
N ALA A 76 5.94 -10.26 -0.86
CA ALA A 76 5.51 -11.47 -1.55
C ALA A 76 4.70 -11.14 -2.81
N ALA A 77 3.79 -10.18 -2.73
CA ALA A 77 2.97 -9.75 -3.85
C ALA A 77 3.80 -9.09 -4.95
N VAL A 78 4.69 -8.18 -4.59
CA VAL A 78 5.56 -7.48 -5.55
C VAL A 78 6.54 -8.45 -6.21
N GLY A 79 7.06 -9.43 -5.44
CA GLY A 79 7.93 -10.49 -5.97
C GLY A 79 7.25 -11.37 -7.02
N ALA A 80 5.92 -11.49 -6.97
CA ALA A 80 5.12 -12.26 -7.93
C ALA A 80 4.68 -11.45 -9.14
N MET A 81 4.90 -10.14 -9.16
CA MET A 81 4.54 -9.29 -10.29
C MET A 81 5.52 -9.47 -11.46
N LYS A 82 4.99 -9.36 -12.68
CA LYS A 82 5.80 -9.37 -13.91
C LYS A 82 6.74 -8.16 -13.99
N TYR A 83 6.28 -7.00 -13.53
CA TYR A 83 7.08 -5.77 -13.50
C TYR A 83 7.30 -5.34 -12.07
N ARG A 84 8.56 -5.28 -11.65
CA ARG A 84 8.94 -4.93 -10.29
C ARG A 84 8.91 -3.41 -10.10
N SER A 85 8.24 -2.97 -9.05
CA SER A 85 8.26 -1.57 -8.62
C SER A 85 9.30 -1.39 -7.50
N ASP A 86 10.38 -0.67 -7.76
CA ASP A 86 11.43 -0.41 -6.76
C ASP A 86 10.87 0.38 -5.57
N ARG A 87 9.91 1.28 -5.81
CA ARG A 87 9.23 2.03 -4.77
C ARG A 87 8.48 1.12 -3.80
N LEU A 88 7.71 0.17 -4.32
CA LEU A 88 6.95 -0.76 -3.50
C LEU A 88 7.86 -1.73 -2.74
N VAL A 89 8.95 -2.17 -3.36
CA VAL A 89 9.98 -2.99 -2.69
C VAL A 89 10.57 -2.22 -1.50
N LYS A 90 10.91 -0.96 -1.69
CA LYS A 90 11.44 -0.12 -0.61
C LYS A 90 10.44 0.05 0.53
N ILE A 91 9.18 0.32 0.22
CA ILE A 91 8.13 0.43 1.24
C ILE A 91 7.98 -0.89 2.00
N ALA A 92 7.98 -2.01 1.30
CA ALA A 92 7.87 -3.34 1.92
C ALA A 92 9.06 -3.64 2.85
N VAL A 93 10.27 -3.33 2.41
CA VAL A 93 11.48 -3.49 3.23
C VAL A 93 11.44 -2.58 4.45
N ASP A 94 11.05 -1.31 4.30
CA ASP A 94 10.96 -0.37 5.40
C ASP A 94 9.91 -0.80 6.45
N CYS A 95 8.79 -1.38 6.01
CA CYS A 95 7.80 -1.96 6.92
C CYS A 95 8.35 -3.19 7.66
N ALA A 96 9.00 -4.09 6.94
CA ALA A 96 9.53 -5.33 7.51
C ALA A 96 10.71 -5.08 8.46
N SER A 97 11.53 -4.07 8.20
CA SER A 97 12.70 -3.71 9.01
C SER A 97 12.38 -2.81 10.21
N GLY A 98 11.16 -2.26 10.30
CA GLY A 98 10.75 -1.38 11.39
C GLY A 98 11.02 0.10 11.14
N GLN A 99 11.48 0.50 9.96
CA GLN A 99 11.63 1.93 9.59
C GLN A 99 10.27 2.62 9.53
N ILE A 100 9.24 1.90 9.05
CA ILE A 100 7.84 2.30 9.18
C ILE A 100 7.27 1.46 10.30
N ALA A 101 6.87 2.10 11.40
CA ALA A 101 6.44 1.41 12.61
C ALA A 101 4.95 1.58 12.92
N THR A 102 4.28 2.56 12.30
CA THR A 102 2.87 2.87 12.55
C THR A 102 2.06 2.86 11.27
N ILE A 103 0.76 2.60 11.40
CA ILE A 103 -0.18 2.64 10.27
C ILE A 103 -0.26 4.05 9.69
N ALA A 104 -0.20 5.09 10.53
CA ALA A 104 -0.20 6.48 10.08
C ALA A 104 1.01 6.78 9.19
N GLN A 105 2.20 6.34 9.56
CA GLN A 105 3.41 6.48 8.75
C GLN A 105 3.28 5.71 7.43
N LEU A 106 2.74 4.50 7.48
CA LEU A 106 2.50 3.68 6.28
C LEU A 106 1.55 4.38 5.31
N ARG A 107 0.43 4.94 5.79
CA ARG A 107 -0.52 5.69 4.97
C ARG A 107 0.13 6.91 4.33
N LEU A 108 0.94 7.66 5.08
CA LEU A 108 1.66 8.82 4.56
C LEU A 108 2.60 8.44 3.41
N VAL A 109 3.34 7.35 3.55
CA VAL A 109 4.28 6.89 2.52
C VAL A 109 3.53 6.43 1.27
N LEU A 110 2.42 5.71 1.43
CA LEU A 110 1.60 5.23 0.30
C LEU A 110 0.91 6.40 -0.43
N GLU A 111 0.46 7.42 0.28
CA GLU A 111 -0.21 8.59 -0.29
C GLU A 111 0.76 9.61 -0.86
N ARG A 112 2.01 9.63 -0.43
CA ARG A 112 3.01 10.64 -0.79
C ARG A 112 3.17 10.84 -2.29
N ARG A 113 3.05 9.77 -3.09
CA ARG A 113 3.10 9.85 -4.55
C ARG A 113 1.90 10.60 -5.12
N ARG A 114 0.73 10.41 -4.52
CA ARG A 114 -0.50 11.07 -4.94
C ARG A 114 -0.42 12.58 -4.73
N SER A 115 0.11 13.01 -3.57
CA SER A 115 0.35 14.41 -3.26
C SER A 115 1.42 15.03 -4.16
N ALA A 116 2.51 14.32 -4.45
CA ALA A 116 3.57 14.79 -5.34
C ALA A 116 3.07 14.98 -6.77
N MET A 117 2.20 14.11 -7.28
CA MET A 117 1.60 14.25 -8.60
C MET A 117 0.67 15.45 -8.72
N LEU A 118 -0.02 15.81 -7.64
CA LEU A 118 -0.88 17.00 -7.61
C LEU A 118 -0.08 18.29 -7.41
N PHE A 119 1.05 18.21 -6.71
CA PHE A 119 1.88 19.35 -6.39
C PHE A 119 2.65 19.89 -7.60
N VAL A 120 3.15 19.03 -8.47
CA VAL A 120 3.93 19.42 -9.65
C VAL A 120 3.11 20.30 -10.62
N PRO A 121 1.88 19.92 -11.05
CA PRO A 121 1.07 20.80 -11.91
C PRO A 121 0.70 22.12 -11.23
N LEU A 122 0.48 22.14 -9.92
CA LEU A 122 0.18 23.35 -9.18
C LEU A 122 1.37 24.31 -9.17
N VAL A 123 2.58 23.83 -8.94
CA VAL A 123 3.82 24.62 -8.97
C VAL A 123 4.06 25.19 -10.37
N LEU A 124 3.87 24.40 -11.42
CA LEU A 124 4.00 24.86 -12.79
C LEU A 124 2.98 25.94 -13.14
N LEU A 125 1.75 25.83 -12.65
CA LEU A 125 0.72 26.84 -12.84
C LEU A 125 1.11 28.17 -12.18
N VAL A 126 1.63 28.13 -10.96
CA VAL A 126 2.09 29.33 -10.23
C VAL A 126 3.24 30.01 -10.96
N ILE A 127 4.22 29.25 -11.43
CA ILE A 127 5.35 29.77 -12.20
C ILE A 127 4.87 30.44 -13.50
N ALA A 128 3.92 29.81 -14.22
CA ALA A 128 3.35 30.37 -15.44
C ALA A 128 2.63 31.70 -15.18
N LEU A 129 1.84 31.78 -14.10
CA LEU A 129 1.16 33.00 -13.70
C LEU A 129 2.12 34.14 -13.35
N LEU A 130 3.19 33.83 -12.60
CA LEU A 130 4.23 34.82 -12.27
C LEU A 130 4.96 35.31 -13.50
N ALA A 131 5.24 34.44 -14.47
CA ALA A 131 5.86 34.82 -15.74
C ALA A 131 4.98 35.75 -16.56
N ILE A 132 3.65 35.49 -16.61
CA ILE A 132 2.69 36.33 -17.29
C ILE A 132 2.62 37.74 -16.64
N LEU A 133 2.56 37.79 -15.30
CA LEU A 133 2.56 39.03 -14.56
C LEU A 133 3.83 39.86 -14.80
N ALA A 134 4.98 39.23 -14.81
CA ALA A 134 6.27 39.86 -15.09
C ALA A 134 6.35 40.40 -16.52
N PHE A 135 5.71 39.71 -17.49
CA PHE A 135 5.70 40.12 -18.89
C PHE A 135 4.79 41.33 -19.14
N PHE A 136 3.73 41.49 -18.38
CA PHE A 136 2.76 42.59 -18.50
C PHE A 136 3.00 43.77 -17.57
N SER A 137 4.06 43.73 -16.76
CA SER A 137 4.42 44.85 -15.88
C SER A 137 5.54 45.74 -16.57
#